data_c367cdf73a1f1687b5d99990cbbaa30c
#
_entry.id   c367cdf73a1f1687b5d99990cbbaa30c
#
_cell.length_a   1.000
_cell.length_b   1.000
_cell.length_c   1.000
_cell.angle_alpha   90.00
_cell.angle_beta   90.00
_cell.angle_gamma   90.00
#
_symmetry.space_group_name_H-M   'P 1'
#
loop_
_entity.id
_entity.type
_entity.pdbx_description
1 polymer ?
#
loop_
_entity_poly.entity_id
_entity_poly.type
_entity_poly.pdbx_seq_one_letter_code
_entity_poly.pdbx_strand_id
1 'polypeptide(L)'
;MVEGITAGILFGTASIFIRFIKQLDTFSIAFWRLVIASAILTLILAAIRKNLRFSGIARNLKDLTILGIFLGLHFIFFVSAVKDTTILNATVLVNTTPIFSMLISSFLFKIKPSRLALFGLVISFSGACIIAYAETSSGSFSPNIKGDLEAVLAAIVEAFYLNFGRKTRSQIPLLSTMLPIYLVAAIIVGVISIPTGHTLTVSLKAEILAPLICLGFLPTAMAHTLYFSSLSDLKSFETATMALLEPVGATILGILIFQEVPQAIFVLGAFLILFGILFVAKEK
;
A
#
# COMPACT_ATOMS: atom_id res chain seq x y z
N MET A 1 0.21 -16.23 -1.88
CA MET A 1 1.49 -15.89 -1.25
C MET A 1 2.47 -15.19 -2.21
N VAL A 2 2.79 -15.74 -3.38
CA VAL A 2 3.68 -15.09 -4.37
C VAL A 2 3.17 -13.69 -4.72
N GLU A 3 1.88 -13.52 -4.95
CA GLU A 3 1.27 -12.22 -5.25
C GLU A 3 1.50 -11.19 -4.14
N GLY A 4 1.36 -11.59 -2.87
CA GLY A 4 1.62 -10.72 -1.73
C GLY A 4 3.09 -10.31 -1.61
N ILE A 5 4.02 -11.23 -1.81
CA ILE A 5 5.47 -10.95 -1.83
C ILE A 5 5.82 -9.98 -2.94
N THR A 6 5.33 -10.22 -4.17
CA THR A 6 5.55 -9.33 -5.31
C THR A 6 4.97 -7.93 -5.02
N ALA A 7 3.78 -7.85 -4.45
CA ALA A 7 3.17 -6.59 -4.06
C ALA A 7 4.03 -5.83 -3.05
N GLY A 8 4.50 -6.50 -1.99
CA GLY A 8 5.35 -5.91 -0.97
C GLY A 8 6.64 -5.29 -1.53
N ILE A 9 7.30 -5.98 -2.45
CA ILE A 9 8.49 -5.44 -3.14
C ILE A 9 8.12 -4.21 -3.99
N LEU A 10 7.02 -4.29 -4.75
CA LEU A 10 6.56 -3.19 -5.62
C LEU A 10 6.13 -1.96 -4.83
N PHE A 11 5.62 -2.10 -3.60
CA PHE A 11 5.30 -0.96 -2.74
C PHE A 11 6.52 -0.09 -2.47
N GLY A 12 7.73 -0.66 -2.41
CA GLY A 12 8.98 0.10 -2.27
C GLY A 12 9.21 1.15 -3.37
N THR A 13 8.49 1.08 -4.49
CA THR A 13 8.58 2.09 -5.55
C THR A 13 7.77 3.37 -5.22
N ALA A 14 6.80 3.30 -4.30
CA ALA A 14 5.83 4.38 -4.08
C ALA A 14 6.48 5.65 -3.54
N SER A 15 7.24 5.54 -2.45
CA SER A 15 7.92 6.68 -1.82
C SER A 15 8.91 7.36 -2.76
N ILE A 16 9.60 6.57 -3.60
CA ILE A 16 10.56 7.09 -4.61
C ILE A 16 9.84 7.94 -5.65
N PHE A 17 8.74 7.44 -6.24
CA PHE A 17 7.99 8.19 -7.25
C PHE A 17 7.31 9.43 -6.65
N ILE A 18 6.78 9.36 -5.42
CA ILE A 18 6.21 10.52 -4.74
C ILE A 18 7.29 11.61 -4.54
N ARG A 19 8.52 11.22 -4.21
CA ARG A 19 9.64 12.17 -4.04
C ARG A 19 9.97 12.92 -5.33
N PHE A 20 9.88 12.28 -6.50
CA PHE A 20 10.11 12.94 -7.79
C PHE A 20 9.03 13.96 -8.16
N ILE A 21 7.83 13.83 -7.62
CA ILE A 21 6.68 14.70 -7.89
C ILE A 21 6.21 15.49 -6.65
N LYS A 22 7.12 15.75 -5.71
CA LYS A 22 6.83 16.46 -4.46
C LYS A 22 6.21 17.86 -4.64
N GLN A 23 6.38 18.47 -5.81
CA GLN A 23 5.78 19.76 -6.19
C GLN A 23 4.26 19.66 -6.38
N LEU A 24 3.71 18.48 -6.65
CA LEU A 24 2.26 18.27 -6.65
C LEU A 24 1.74 18.20 -5.20
N ASP A 25 0.52 18.67 -5.00
CA ASP A 25 -0.15 18.51 -3.71
C ASP A 25 -0.58 17.05 -3.45
N THR A 26 -0.85 16.75 -2.20
CA THR A 26 -1.23 15.40 -1.74
C THR A 26 -2.43 14.84 -2.48
N PHE A 27 -3.48 15.67 -2.67
CA PHE A 27 -4.72 15.23 -3.33
C PHE A 27 -4.52 14.97 -4.81
N SER A 28 -3.74 15.81 -5.50
CA SER A 28 -3.38 15.60 -6.91
C SER A 28 -2.63 14.28 -7.11
N ILE A 29 -1.65 13.97 -6.25
CA ILE A 29 -0.90 12.71 -6.32
C ILE A 29 -1.84 11.52 -6.07
N ALA A 30 -2.63 11.57 -4.99
CA ALA A 30 -3.55 10.49 -4.61
C ALA A 30 -4.66 10.28 -5.65
N PHE A 31 -5.19 11.36 -6.24
CA PHE A 31 -6.22 11.29 -7.27
C PHE A 31 -5.70 10.67 -8.57
N TRP A 32 -4.62 11.25 -9.12
CA TRP A 32 -4.13 10.84 -10.43
C TRP A 32 -3.53 9.43 -10.43
N ARG A 33 -2.90 8.99 -9.36
CA ARG A 33 -2.45 7.59 -9.27
C ARG A 33 -3.62 6.60 -9.36
N LEU A 34 -4.78 6.94 -8.78
CA LEU A 34 -6.00 6.12 -8.85
C LEU A 34 -6.65 6.17 -10.23
N VAL A 35 -6.71 7.35 -10.86
CA VAL A 35 -7.20 7.50 -12.24
C VAL A 35 -6.35 6.67 -13.21
N ILE A 36 -5.03 6.78 -13.12
CA ILE A 36 -4.09 6.00 -13.95
C ILE A 36 -4.28 4.50 -13.70
N ALA A 37 -4.37 4.07 -12.45
CA ALA A 37 -4.62 2.67 -12.12
C ALA A 37 -5.95 2.17 -12.71
N SER A 38 -7.01 2.98 -12.60
CA SER A 38 -8.32 2.66 -13.21
C SER A 38 -8.24 2.54 -14.73
N ALA A 39 -7.52 3.45 -15.39
CA ALA A 39 -7.31 3.41 -16.84
C ALA A 39 -6.54 2.14 -17.24
N ILE A 40 -5.48 1.79 -16.53
CA ILE A 40 -4.69 0.58 -16.78
C ILE A 40 -5.54 -0.68 -16.63
N LEU A 41 -6.33 -0.81 -15.55
CA LEU A 41 -7.21 -1.96 -15.37
C LEU A 41 -8.28 -2.04 -16.47
N THR A 42 -8.80 -0.91 -16.91
CA THR A 42 -9.75 -0.84 -18.03
C THR A 42 -9.11 -1.33 -19.32
N LEU A 43 -7.88 -0.89 -19.63
CA LEU A 43 -7.12 -1.35 -20.79
C LEU A 43 -6.82 -2.85 -20.72
N ILE A 44 -6.44 -3.36 -19.55
CA ILE A 44 -6.22 -4.81 -19.35
C ILE A 44 -7.52 -5.58 -19.63
N LEU A 45 -8.66 -5.15 -19.06
CA LEU A 45 -9.95 -5.78 -19.31
C LEU A 45 -10.32 -5.81 -20.78
N ALA A 46 -10.10 -4.70 -21.48
CA ALA A 46 -10.33 -4.62 -22.93
C ALA A 46 -9.40 -5.57 -23.72
N ALA A 47 -8.10 -5.60 -23.37
CA ALA A 47 -7.12 -6.43 -24.04
C ALA A 47 -7.38 -7.95 -23.88
N ILE A 48 -7.80 -8.39 -22.68
CA ILE A 48 -8.12 -9.80 -22.43
C ILE A 48 -9.56 -10.16 -22.84
N ARG A 49 -10.31 -9.21 -23.42
CA ARG A 49 -11.71 -9.37 -23.84
C ARG A 49 -12.63 -9.93 -22.74
N LYS A 50 -12.32 -9.62 -21.48
CA LYS A 50 -13.17 -10.02 -20.36
C LYS A 50 -14.13 -8.89 -20.00
N ASN A 51 -15.40 -9.26 -19.84
CA ASN A 51 -16.42 -8.34 -19.36
C ASN A 51 -16.44 -8.27 -17.85
N LEU A 52 -16.73 -7.10 -17.32
CA LEU A 52 -17.03 -6.92 -15.90
C LEU A 52 -18.28 -7.73 -15.54
N ARG A 53 -18.25 -8.38 -14.37
CA ARG A 53 -19.45 -9.02 -13.82
C ARG A 53 -20.35 -7.99 -13.15
N PHE A 54 -21.10 -7.21 -13.93
CA PHE A 54 -21.97 -6.13 -13.43
C PHE A 54 -22.96 -6.60 -12.37
N SER A 55 -23.52 -7.79 -12.48
CA SER A 55 -24.43 -8.36 -11.48
C SER A 55 -23.72 -8.58 -10.13
N GLY A 56 -22.47 -9.01 -10.15
CA GLY A 56 -21.64 -9.15 -8.95
C GLY A 56 -21.29 -7.79 -8.33
N ILE A 57 -20.95 -6.80 -9.17
CA ILE A 57 -20.68 -5.42 -8.73
C ILE A 57 -21.93 -4.83 -8.07
N ALA A 58 -23.09 -4.87 -8.73
CA ALA A 58 -24.33 -4.32 -8.23
C ALA A 58 -24.76 -4.93 -6.88
N ARG A 59 -24.62 -6.25 -6.72
CA ARG A 59 -24.94 -6.96 -5.47
C ARG A 59 -24.05 -6.54 -4.31
N ASN A 60 -22.77 -6.20 -4.59
CA ASN A 60 -21.76 -5.88 -3.57
C ASN A 60 -21.38 -4.38 -3.60
N LEU A 61 -22.22 -3.51 -4.18
CA LEU A 61 -21.92 -2.09 -4.36
C LEU A 61 -21.56 -1.41 -3.04
N LYS A 62 -22.29 -1.72 -1.97
CA LYS A 62 -22.01 -1.18 -0.63
C LYS A 62 -20.59 -1.55 -0.15
N ASP A 63 -20.22 -2.82 -0.26
CA ASP A 63 -18.91 -3.29 0.19
C ASP A 63 -17.79 -2.67 -0.67
N LEU A 64 -17.98 -2.60 -1.99
CA LEU A 64 -17.03 -1.97 -2.92
C LEU A 64 -16.87 -0.46 -2.65
N THR A 65 -17.97 0.22 -2.30
CA THR A 65 -17.92 1.65 -1.93
C THR A 65 -17.15 1.84 -0.63
N ILE A 66 -17.39 1.04 0.40
CA ILE A 66 -16.66 1.07 1.67
C ILE A 66 -15.17 0.84 1.44
N LEU A 67 -14.82 -0.16 0.61
CA LEU A 67 -13.43 -0.45 0.26
C LEU A 67 -12.77 0.70 -0.51
N GLY A 68 -13.50 1.33 -1.43
CA GLY A 68 -13.01 2.50 -2.15
C GLY A 68 -12.78 3.70 -1.22
N ILE A 69 -13.66 3.92 -0.24
CA ILE A 69 -13.49 4.95 0.79
C ILE A 69 -12.20 4.68 1.60
N PHE A 70 -12.02 3.46 2.10
CA PHE A 70 -10.82 3.13 2.86
C PHE A 70 -9.55 3.30 2.01
N LEU A 71 -9.55 2.83 0.77
CA LEU A 71 -8.38 2.95 -0.10
C LEU A 71 -8.09 4.43 -0.44
N GLY A 72 -9.10 5.24 -0.71
CA GLY A 72 -8.95 6.68 -0.96
C GLY A 72 -8.36 7.41 0.24
N LEU A 73 -8.87 7.16 1.43
CA LEU A 73 -8.35 7.71 2.68
C LEU A 73 -6.92 7.24 2.96
N HIS A 74 -6.62 5.94 2.75
CA HIS A 74 -5.27 5.41 2.87
C HIS A 74 -4.29 6.19 2.00
N PHE A 75 -4.62 6.43 0.72
CA PHE A 75 -3.73 7.16 -0.17
C PHE A 75 -3.57 8.63 0.20
N ILE A 76 -4.64 9.30 0.67
CA ILE A 76 -4.49 10.68 1.18
C ILE A 76 -3.51 10.69 2.35
N PHE A 77 -3.73 9.87 3.37
CA PHE A 77 -2.89 9.85 4.55
C PHE A 77 -1.46 9.39 4.25
N PHE A 78 -1.27 8.37 3.41
CA PHE A 78 0.06 7.90 3.02
C PHE A 78 0.86 8.95 2.26
N VAL A 79 0.26 9.57 1.23
CA VAL A 79 0.94 10.61 0.46
C VAL A 79 1.23 11.84 1.31
N SER A 80 0.32 12.23 2.20
CA SER A 80 0.53 13.33 3.15
C SER A 80 1.68 13.00 4.09
N ALA A 81 1.71 11.82 4.68
CA ALA A 81 2.79 11.37 5.55
C ALA A 81 4.16 11.41 4.85
N VAL A 82 4.27 10.87 3.63
CA VAL A 82 5.53 10.89 2.85
C VAL A 82 6.02 12.32 2.56
N LYS A 83 5.11 13.31 2.50
CA LYS A 83 5.44 14.72 2.28
C LYS A 83 5.73 15.45 3.58
N ASP A 84 5.05 15.12 4.66
CA ASP A 84 5.07 15.88 5.92
C ASP A 84 6.08 15.34 6.94
N THR A 85 6.52 14.06 6.83
CA THR A 85 7.57 13.50 7.67
C THR A 85 8.70 12.88 6.83
N THR A 86 9.68 12.24 7.46
CA THR A 86 10.72 11.53 6.72
C THR A 86 10.12 10.29 6.04
N ILE A 87 10.65 9.92 4.86
CA ILE A 87 10.20 8.69 4.17
C ILE A 87 10.30 7.50 5.11
N LEU A 88 11.35 7.46 5.91
CA LEU A 88 11.59 6.45 6.91
C LEU A 88 10.45 6.35 7.92
N ASN A 89 10.10 7.46 8.60
CA ASN A 89 9.01 7.47 9.56
C ASN A 89 7.69 7.09 8.90
N ALA A 90 7.38 7.69 7.75
CA ALA A 90 6.17 7.37 6.99
C ALA A 90 6.09 5.87 6.70
N THR A 91 7.16 5.28 6.15
CA THR A 91 7.20 3.87 5.76
C THR A 91 7.10 2.94 6.97
N VAL A 92 7.85 3.20 8.05
CA VAL A 92 7.80 2.34 9.26
C VAL A 92 6.43 2.40 9.92
N LEU A 93 5.85 3.59 10.04
CA LEU A 93 4.57 3.76 10.71
C LEU A 93 3.41 3.20 9.87
N VAL A 94 3.43 3.34 8.55
CA VAL A 94 2.47 2.67 7.65
C VAL A 94 2.65 1.15 7.74
N ASN A 95 3.87 0.65 7.86
CA ASN A 95 4.16 -0.77 8.02
C ASN A 95 3.72 -1.35 9.40
N THR A 96 3.07 -0.57 10.26
CA THR A 96 2.29 -1.08 11.41
C THR A 96 0.94 -1.68 11.00
N THR A 97 0.52 -1.56 9.74
CA THR A 97 -0.72 -2.15 9.18
C THR A 97 -0.95 -3.61 9.60
N PRO A 98 0.03 -4.53 9.61
CA PRO A 98 -0.18 -5.91 10.04
C PRO A 98 -0.66 -6.01 11.49
N ILE A 99 -0.16 -5.15 12.38
CA ILE A 99 -0.55 -5.11 13.79
C ILE A 99 -2.03 -4.72 13.91
N PHE A 100 -2.43 -3.62 13.27
CA PHE A 100 -3.83 -3.19 13.25
C PHE A 100 -4.73 -4.22 12.54
N SER A 101 -4.27 -4.80 11.44
CA SER A 101 -5.02 -5.83 10.73
C SER A 101 -5.25 -7.09 11.60
N MET A 102 -4.26 -7.48 12.37
CA MET A 102 -4.38 -8.59 13.33
C MET A 102 -5.38 -8.27 14.45
N LEU A 103 -5.34 -7.06 15.01
CA LEU A 103 -6.29 -6.62 16.02
C LEU A 103 -7.73 -6.61 15.46
N ILE A 104 -7.94 -5.98 14.30
CA ILE A 104 -9.25 -5.93 13.65
C ILE A 104 -9.75 -7.34 13.31
N SER A 105 -8.90 -8.21 12.74
CA SER A 105 -9.22 -9.62 12.49
C SER A 105 -9.70 -10.33 13.74
N SER A 106 -9.00 -10.13 14.86
CA SER A 106 -9.28 -10.83 16.10
C SER A 106 -10.55 -10.33 16.79
N PHE A 107 -10.73 -9.00 16.88
CA PHE A 107 -11.85 -8.40 17.61
C PHE A 107 -13.14 -8.33 16.80
N LEU A 108 -13.08 -7.86 15.54
CA LEU A 108 -14.29 -7.70 14.69
C LEU A 108 -14.69 -9.00 13.99
N PHE A 109 -13.70 -9.71 13.43
CA PHE A 109 -13.96 -10.89 12.60
C PHE A 109 -13.76 -12.21 13.34
N LYS A 110 -13.29 -12.18 14.58
CA LYS A 110 -13.02 -13.33 15.45
C LYS A 110 -12.03 -14.35 14.81
N ILE A 111 -11.18 -13.88 13.93
CA ILE A 111 -10.11 -14.65 13.28
C ILE A 111 -8.85 -14.45 14.08
N LYS A 112 -8.51 -15.43 14.94
CA LYS A 112 -7.33 -15.34 15.78
C LYS A 112 -6.07 -15.78 15.02
N PRO A 113 -4.94 -15.06 15.21
CA PRO A 113 -3.64 -15.52 14.72
C PRO A 113 -3.16 -16.72 15.54
N SER A 114 -2.38 -17.60 14.91
CA SER A 114 -1.64 -18.61 15.68
C SER A 114 -0.46 -17.95 16.40
N ARG A 115 0.11 -18.69 17.36
CA ARG A 115 1.34 -18.24 18.03
C ARG A 115 2.51 -18.10 17.05
N LEU A 116 2.54 -18.93 16.01
CA LEU A 116 3.56 -18.91 14.97
C LEU A 116 3.44 -17.65 14.11
N ALA A 117 2.21 -17.27 13.70
CA ALA A 117 1.96 -16.05 12.94
C ALA A 117 2.30 -14.79 13.75
N LEU A 118 1.95 -14.78 15.04
CA LEU A 118 2.31 -13.68 15.94
C LEU A 118 3.83 -13.52 16.06
N PHE A 119 4.54 -14.63 16.26
CA PHE A 119 6.00 -14.65 16.33
C PHE A 119 6.63 -14.16 15.03
N GLY A 120 6.15 -14.67 13.87
CA GLY A 120 6.60 -14.24 12.56
C GLY A 120 6.37 -12.75 12.29
N LEU A 121 5.21 -12.22 12.71
CA LEU A 121 4.91 -10.79 12.59
C LEU A 121 5.88 -9.94 13.41
N VAL A 122 6.14 -10.32 14.68
CA VAL A 122 7.07 -9.58 15.54
C VAL A 122 8.47 -9.57 14.96
N ILE A 123 8.96 -10.72 14.45
CA ILE A 123 10.27 -10.80 13.80
C ILE A 123 10.33 -9.93 12.56
N SER A 124 9.33 -10.04 11.65
CA SER A 124 9.30 -9.23 10.41
C SER A 124 9.25 -7.75 10.71
N PHE A 125 8.42 -7.33 11.66
CA PHE A 125 8.31 -5.93 12.05
C PHE A 125 9.61 -5.40 12.68
N SER A 126 10.26 -6.21 13.53
CA SER A 126 11.58 -5.85 14.07
C SER A 126 12.63 -5.69 12.96
N GLY A 127 12.60 -6.53 11.93
CA GLY A 127 13.45 -6.40 10.75
C GLY A 127 13.22 -5.09 9.99
N ALA A 128 11.96 -4.70 9.79
CA ALA A 128 11.61 -3.42 9.16
C ALA A 128 12.10 -2.22 9.99
N CYS A 129 11.96 -2.28 11.32
CA CYS A 129 12.49 -1.24 12.22
C CYS A 129 14.03 -1.14 12.16
N ILE A 130 14.73 -2.28 12.03
CA ILE A 130 16.20 -2.30 11.89
C ILE A 130 16.64 -1.65 10.58
N ILE A 131 15.99 -1.97 9.45
CA ILE A 131 16.28 -1.33 8.16
C ILE A 131 16.06 0.18 8.27
N ALA A 132 14.95 0.55 8.84
CA ALA A 132 14.59 1.92 9.06
C ALA A 132 15.64 2.68 9.89
N TYR A 133 16.11 2.10 10.98
CA TYR A 133 17.17 2.69 11.81
C TYR A 133 18.49 2.84 11.06
N ALA A 134 18.82 1.89 10.18
CA ALA A 134 20.03 1.95 9.35
C ALA A 134 20.04 3.17 8.41
N GLU A 135 18.89 3.55 7.88
CA GLU A 135 18.77 4.71 6.98
C GLU A 135 18.88 6.06 7.71
N THR A 136 18.54 6.12 9.02
CA THR A 136 18.60 7.40 9.80
C THR A 136 20.00 7.87 10.14
N SER A 137 21.00 7.00 10.10
CA SER A 137 22.38 7.37 10.51
C SER A 137 23.04 8.39 9.59
N SER A 138 22.41 8.79 8.50
CA SER A 138 22.96 9.72 7.48
C SER A 138 22.33 11.11 7.43
N GLY A 139 21.38 11.48 8.29
CA GLY A 139 20.75 12.81 8.19
C GLY A 139 19.84 13.21 9.34
N SER A 140 19.58 14.50 9.45
CA SER A 140 18.84 15.17 10.51
C SER A 140 17.48 14.56 10.77
N PHE A 141 17.32 13.95 11.94
CA PHE A 141 16.03 13.50 12.44
C PHE A 141 15.22 14.71 12.89
N SER A 142 14.23 15.11 12.12
CA SER A 142 13.23 16.10 12.54
C SER A 142 11.88 15.42 12.59
N PRO A 143 11.41 15.01 13.79
CA PRO A 143 10.10 14.38 13.93
C PRO A 143 9.01 15.40 13.58
N ASN A 144 8.14 15.04 12.64
CA ASN A 144 6.94 15.80 12.35
C ASN A 144 5.73 15.00 12.82
N ILE A 145 5.22 15.33 14.00
CA ILE A 145 4.09 14.63 14.64
C ILE A 145 2.88 14.52 13.72
N LYS A 146 2.61 15.54 12.89
CA LYS A 146 1.49 15.52 11.94
C LYS A 146 1.68 14.40 10.93
N GLY A 147 2.82 14.36 10.24
CA GLY A 147 3.12 13.32 9.25
C GLY A 147 3.18 11.92 9.85
N ASP A 148 3.70 11.80 11.09
CA ASP A 148 3.74 10.53 11.80
C ASP A 148 2.33 10.02 12.15
N LEU A 149 1.43 10.91 12.59
CA LEU A 149 0.01 10.57 12.83
C LEU A 149 -0.71 10.19 11.53
N GLU A 150 -0.45 10.89 10.43
CA GLU A 150 -1.00 10.56 9.11
C GLU A 150 -0.56 9.16 8.66
N ALA A 151 0.70 8.78 8.88
CA ALA A 151 1.20 7.44 8.58
C ALA A 151 0.47 6.35 9.40
N VAL A 152 0.26 6.58 10.69
CA VAL A 152 -0.51 5.66 11.55
C VAL A 152 -1.97 5.56 11.09
N LEU A 153 -2.60 6.69 10.72
CA LEU A 153 -3.96 6.68 10.19
C LEU A 153 -4.03 5.92 8.85
N ALA A 154 -3.02 6.08 7.97
CA ALA A 154 -2.92 5.29 6.75
C ALA A 154 -2.88 3.78 7.04
N ALA A 155 -2.09 3.36 8.04
CA ALA A 155 -1.99 1.97 8.47
C ALA A 155 -3.31 1.42 9.01
N ILE A 156 -4.02 2.18 9.85
CA ILE A 156 -5.31 1.78 10.41
C ILE A 156 -6.35 1.61 9.31
N VAL A 157 -6.46 2.58 8.41
CA VAL A 157 -7.45 2.58 7.33
C VAL A 157 -7.16 1.42 6.36
N GLU A 158 -5.89 1.16 6.03
CA GLU A 158 -5.51 0.01 5.22
C GLU A 158 -5.82 -1.32 5.90
N ALA A 159 -5.63 -1.41 7.21
CA ALA A 159 -6.00 -2.60 7.97
C ALA A 159 -7.52 -2.88 7.88
N PHE A 160 -8.37 -1.85 7.94
CA PHE A 160 -9.81 -1.99 7.66
C PHE A 160 -10.05 -2.44 6.22
N TYR A 161 -9.40 -1.80 5.23
CA TYR A 161 -9.50 -2.18 3.82
C TYR A 161 -9.24 -3.67 3.60
N LEU A 162 -8.15 -4.21 4.14
CA LEU A 162 -7.79 -5.62 3.99
C LEU A 162 -8.79 -6.55 4.68
N ASN A 163 -9.23 -6.21 5.89
CA ASN A 163 -10.15 -7.07 6.66
C ASN A 163 -11.54 -7.13 6.02
N PHE A 164 -12.09 -6.00 5.58
CA PHE A 164 -13.35 -5.98 4.84
C PHE A 164 -13.20 -6.55 3.43
N GLY A 165 -12.06 -6.29 2.78
CA GLY A 165 -11.77 -6.75 1.42
C GLY A 165 -11.71 -8.26 1.27
N ARG A 166 -11.28 -9.00 2.31
CA ARG A 166 -11.18 -10.45 2.28
C ARG A 166 -12.50 -11.15 1.92
N LYS A 167 -13.61 -10.70 2.51
CA LYS A 167 -14.95 -11.24 2.21
C LYS A 167 -15.33 -10.94 0.75
N THR A 168 -15.14 -9.71 0.31
CA THR A 168 -15.49 -9.28 -1.05
C THR A 168 -14.64 -10.01 -2.09
N ARG A 169 -13.36 -10.22 -1.81
CA ARG A 169 -12.44 -10.94 -2.71
C ARG A 169 -12.87 -12.36 -2.99
N SER A 170 -13.50 -13.05 -2.03
CA SER A 170 -14.00 -14.41 -2.21
C SER A 170 -15.28 -14.51 -3.06
N GLN A 171 -15.97 -13.39 -3.29
CA GLN A 171 -17.28 -13.37 -3.95
C GLN A 171 -17.24 -12.84 -5.39
N ILE A 172 -16.28 -11.99 -5.72
CA ILE A 172 -16.20 -11.29 -7.00
C ILE A 172 -14.82 -11.52 -7.64
N PRO A 173 -14.74 -11.68 -8.98
CA PRO A 173 -13.45 -11.73 -9.67
C PRO A 173 -12.60 -10.48 -9.43
N LEU A 174 -11.29 -10.66 -9.33
CA LEU A 174 -10.32 -9.62 -8.95
C LEU A 174 -10.50 -8.29 -9.70
N LEU A 175 -10.49 -8.31 -11.02
CA LEU A 175 -10.59 -7.08 -11.83
C LEU A 175 -11.97 -6.42 -11.70
N SER A 176 -13.04 -7.21 -11.53
CA SER A 176 -14.39 -6.70 -11.26
C SER A 176 -14.52 -6.11 -9.85
N THR A 177 -13.59 -6.42 -8.95
CA THR A 177 -13.51 -5.84 -7.61
C THR A 177 -12.63 -4.59 -7.61
N MET A 178 -11.42 -4.66 -8.18
CA MET A 178 -10.43 -3.60 -8.06
C MET A 178 -10.78 -2.36 -8.87
N LEU A 179 -11.35 -2.51 -10.08
CA LEU A 179 -11.71 -1.34 -10.89
C LEU A 179 -12.74 -0.43 -10.21
N PRO A 180 -13.90 -0.94 -9.71
CA PRO A 180 -14.82 -0.10 -8.94
C PRO A 180 -14.20 0.51 -7.67
N ILE A 181 -13.35 -0.23 -6.97
CA ILE A 181 -12.65 0.27 -5.78
C ILE A 181 -11.77 1.48 -6.14
N TYR A 182 -10.96 1.39 -7.19
CA TYR A 182 -10.12 2.52 -7.62
C TYR A 182 -10.93 3.71 -8.10
N LEU A 183 -12.04 3.50 -8.83
CA LEU A 183 -12.92 4.59 -9.26
C LEU A 183 -13.57 5.28 -8.07
N VAL A 184 -14.12 4.53 -7.11
CA VAL A 184 -14.70 5.10 -5.89
C VAL A 184 -13.63 5.83 -5.07
N ALA A 185 -12.44 5.24 -4.92
CA ALA A 185 -11.34 5.89 -4.22
C ALA A 185 -10.94 7.21 -4.88
N ALA A 186 -10.85 7.27 -6.22
CA ALA A 186 -10.59 8.50 -6.96
C ALA A 186 -11.68 9.56 -6.71
N ILE A 187 -12.96 9.15 -6.75
CA ILE A 187 -14.08 10.05 -6.45
C ILE A 187 -13.98 10.60 -5.03
N ILE A 188 -13.70 9.75 -4.03
CA ILE A 188 -13.57 10.16 -2.63
C ILE A 188 -12.43 11.15 -2.46
N VAL A 189 -11.24 10.89 -3.04
CA VAL A 189 -10.12 11.83 -3.02
C VAL A 189 -10.50 13.15 -3.67
N GLY A 190 -11.18 13.11 -4.84
CA GLY A 190 -11.66 14.31 -5.53
C GLY A 190 -12.66 15.11 -4.70
N VAL A 191 -13.63 14.44 -4.07
CA VAL A 191 -14.64 15.12 -3.22
C VAL A 191 -13.97 15.76 -1.99
N ILE A 192 -13.03 15.08 -1.33
CA ILE A 192 -12.33 15.61 -0.16
C ILE A 192 -11.40 16.78 -0.54
N SER A 193 -10.88 16.82 -1.77
CA SER A 193 -10.03 17.93 -2.23
C SER A 193 -10.78 19.25 -2.40
N ILE A 194 -12.09 19.24 -2.66
CA ILE A 194 -12.90 20.45 -2.90
C ILE A 194 -12.82 21.44 -1.73
N PRO A 195 -13.15 21.07 -0.48
CA PRO A 195 -13.11 22.01 0.65
C PRO A 195 -11.70 22.44 1.03
N THR A 196 -10.66 21.72 0.56
CA THR A 196 -9.26 22.07 0.83
C THR A 196 -8.69 23.07 -0.20
N GLY A 197 -9.46 23.42 -1.23
CA GLY A 197 -9.06 24.38 -2.27
C GLY A 197 -8.06 23.83 -3.30
N HIS A 198 -7.79 22.53 -3.30
CA HIS A 198 -6.89 21.90 -4.27
C HIS A 198 -7.60 21.66 -5.62
N THR A 199 -6.95 22.02 -6.73
CA THR A 199 -7.54 22.00 -8.07
C THR A 199 -7.36 20.68 -8.82
N LEU A 200 -6.61 19.72 -8.27
CA LEU A 200 -6.24 18.44 -8.90
C LEU A 200 -5.55 18.61 -10.28
N THR A 201 -4.94 19.76 -10.53
CA THR A 201 -4.26 20.04 -11.78
C THR A 201 -2.89 19.39 -11.82
N VAL A 202 -2.51 18.87 -12.99
CA VAL A 202 -1.20 18.26 -13.24
C VAL A 202 -0.57 18.89 -14.47
N SER A 203 0.70 19.26 -14.34
CA SER A 203 1.48 19.72 -15.50
C SER A 203 1.80 18.55 -16.43
N LEU A 204 1.65 18.77 -17.74
CA LEU A 204 1.94 17.77 -18.76
C LEU A 204 3.44 17.59 -19.06
N LYS A 205 4.33 18.16 -18.24
CA LYS A 205 5.77 17.98 -18.38
C LYS A 205 6.16 16.53 -18.10
N ALA A 206 7.05 15.97 -18.89
CA ALA A 206 7.50 14.58 -18.76
C ALA A 206 8.09 14.25 -17.38
N GLU A 207 8.80 15.20 -16.77
CA GLU A 207 9.39 15.09 -15.42
C GLU A 207 8.36 14.89 -14.30
N ILE A 208 7.09 15.24 -14.54
CA ILE A 208 5.96 15.05 -13.63
C ILE A 208 5.13 13.83 -14.06
N LEU A 209 4.81 13.73 -15.35
CA LEU A 209 3.96 12.67 -15.87
C LEU A 209 4.60 11.29 -15.77
N ALA A 210 5.90 11.16 -16.07
CA ALA A 210 6.55 9.86 -16.06
C ALA A 210 6.56 9.22 -14.65
N PRO A 211 7.03 9.89 -13.57
CA PRO A 211 6.93 9.34 -12.23
C PRO A 211 5.48 9.10 -11.78
N LEU A 212 4.54 9.98 -12.16
CA LEU A 212 3.12 9.83 -11.82
C LEU A 212 2.48 8.61 -12.49
N ILE A 213 2.81 8.35 -13.76
CA ILE A 213 2.37 7.14 -14.48
C ILE A 213 2.99 5.90 -13.83
N CYS A 214 4.28 5.92 -13.51
CA CYS A 214 4.94 4.84 -12.81
C CYS A 214 4.32 4.58 -11.43
N LEU A 215 3.98 5.62 -10.68
CA LEU A 215 3.28 5.54 -9.39
C LEU A 215 1.88 4.92 -9.55
N GLY A 216 1.13 5.32 -10.59
CA GLY A 216 -0.17 4.73 -10.89
C GLY A 216 -0.08 3.28 -11.37
N PHE A 217 0.99 2.91 -12.08
CA PHE A 217 1.19 1.57 -12.63
C PHE A 217 1.75 0.59 -11.60
N LEU A 218 2.98 0.82 -11.11
CA LEU A 218 3.72 -0.16 -10.30
C LEU A 218 3.11 -0.34 -8.90
N PRO A 219 3.17 0.65 -8.00
CA PRO A 219 2.68 0.46 -6.64
C PRO A 219 1.15 0.54 -6.53
N THR A 220 0.43 1.11 -7.52
CA THR A 220 -1.03 1.21 -7.46
C THR A 220 -1.71 0.09 -8.25
N ALA A 221 -1.68 0.12 -9.57
CA ALA A 221 -2.39 -0.85 -10.39
C ALA A 221 -1.86 -2.28 -10.19
N MET A 222 -0.55 -2.49 -10.17
CA MET A 222 0.03 -3.82 -9.98
C MET A 222 0.06 -4.22 -8.51
N ALA A 223 0.77 -3.49 -7.65
CA ALA A 223 0.99 -3.93 -6.28
C ALA A 223 -0.30 -4.05 -5.49
N HIS A 224 -1.15 -3.01 -5.42
CA HIS A 224 -2.42 -3.11 -4.69
C HIS A 224 -3.38 -4.15 -5.27
N THR A 225 -3.38 -4.39 -6.59
CA THR A 225 -4.19 -5.46 -7.18
C THR A 225 -3.67 -6.85 -6.78
N LEU A 226 -2.36 -7.09 -6.81
CA LEU A 226 -1.74 -8.33 -6.35
C LEU A 226 -1.91 -8.53 -4.84
N TYR A 227 -1.77 -7.45 -4.08
CA TYR A 227 -1.98 -7.45 -2.64
C TYR A 227 -3.41 -7.84 -2.27
N PHE A 228 -4.39 -7.23 -2.91
CA PHE A 228 -5.79 -7.60 -2.75
C PHE A 228 -6.09 -9.02 -3.24
N SER A 229 -5.42 -9.46 -4.32
CA SER A 229 -5.54 -10.83 -4.83
C SER A 229 -5.13 -11.85 -3.79
N SER A 230 -4.07 -11.61 -3.04
CA SER A 230 -3.55 -12.54 -2.02
C SER A 230 -4.55 -12.82 -0.89
N LEU A 231 -5.55 -11.94 -0.69
CA LEU A 231 -6.65 -12.16 0.27
C LEU A 231 -7.53 -13.36 -0.05
N SER A 232 -7.44 -13.94 -1.27
CA SER A 232 -8.15 -15.19 -1.60
C SER A 232 -7.61 -16.38 -0.82
N ASP A 233 -6.32 -16.39 -0.52
CA ASP A 233 -5.61 -17.52 0.09
C ASP A 233 -5.08 -17.22 1.49
N LEU A 234 -4.89 -15.93 1.81
CA LEU A 234 -4.28 -15.47 3.04
C LEU A 234 -5.31 -14.76 3.94
N LYS A 235 -5.04 -14.79 5.24
CA LYS A 235 -5.74 -13.93 6.20
C LYS A 235 -5.29 -12.48 6.00
N SER A 236 -6.10 -11.52 6.43
CA SER A 236 -5.84 -10.09 6.22
C SER A 236 -4.50 -9.65 6.81
N PHE A 237 -4.16 -10.11 8.02
CA PHE A 237 -2.88 -9.80 8.66
C PHE A 237 -1.70 -10.52 8.01
N GLU A 238 -1.91 -11.71 7.43
CA GLU A 238 -0.86 -12.41 6.67
C GLU A 238 -0.55 -11.65 5.37
N THR A 239 -1.58 -11.21 4.66
CA THR A 239 -1.43 -10.31 3.51
C THR A 239 -0.70 -9.03 3.92
N ALA A 240 -1.15 -8.37 5.00
CA ALA A 240 -0.53 -7.15 5.51
C ALA A 240 0.96 -7.34 5.82
N THR A 241 1.36 -8.50 6.37
CA THR A 241 2.77 -8.79 6.68
C THR A 241 3.66 -8.82 5.43
N MET A 242 3.11 -9.14 4.23
CA MET A 242 3.88 -9.10 2.99
C MET A 242 4.32 -7.68 2.62
N ALA A 243 3.58 -6.65 3.05
CA ALA A 243 3.97 -5.25 2.83
C ALA A 243 5.26 -4.86 3.57
N LEU A 244 5.65 -5.58 4.62
CA LEU A 244 6.94 -5.39 5.29
C LEU A 244 8.16 -5.61 4.37
N LEU A 245 7.96 -6.13 3.16
CA LEU A 245 8.99 -6.17 2.11
C LEU A 245 9.21 -4.82 1.41
N GLU A 246 8.37 -3.82 1.66
CA GLU A 246 8.49 -2.48 1.09
C GLU A 246 9.89 -1.86 1.28
N PRO A 247 10.48 -1.85 2.48
CA PRO A 247 11.84 -1.33 2.68
C PRO A 247 12.90 -2.11 1.86
N VAL A 248 12.71 -3.43 1.71
CA VAL A 248 13.61 -4.26 0.89
C VAL A 248 13.52 -3.86 -0.58
N GLY A 249 12.30 -3.70 -1.09
CA GLY A 249 12.05 -3.21 -2.45
C GLY A 249 12.61 -1.82 -2.70
N ALA A 250 12.41 -0.90 -1.76
CA ALA A 250 12.93 0.47 -1.83
C ALA A 250 14.47 0.49 -1.88
N THR A 251 15.13 -0.33 -1.07
CA THR A 251 16.61 -0.42 -1.06
C THR A 251 17.17 -1.03 -2.35
N ILE A 252 16.55 -2.09 -2.89
CA ILE A 252 16.95 -2.66 -4.18
C ILE A 252 16.90 -1.59 -5.27
N LEU A 253 15.83 -0.77 -5.28
CA LEU A 253 15.72 0.33 -6.24
C LEU A 253 16.72 1.46 -5.96
N GLY A 254 17.02 1.76 -4.70
CA GLY A 254 18.06 2.69 -4.30
C GLY A 254 19.43 2.30 -4.86
N ILE A 255 19.78 1.01 -4.77
CA ILE A 255 21.01 0.46 -5.36
C ILE A 255 21.00 0.61 -6.89
N LEU A 256 19.89 0.22 -7.54
CA LEU A 256 19.82 0.18 -9.02
C LEU A 256 19.75 1.56 -9.66
N ILE A 257 19.03 2.50 -9.05
CA ILE A 257 18.74 3.83 -9.63
C ILE A 257 19.77 4.86 -9.18
N PHE A 258 20.10 4.85 -7.87
CA PHE A 258 20.93 5.87 -7.24
C PHE A 258 22.35 5.37 -6.94
N GLN A 259 22.63 4.06 -7.18
CA GLN A 259 23.90 3.39 -6.85
C GLN A 259 24.28 3.53 -5.36
N GLU A 260 23.27 3.61 -4.50
CA GLU A 260 23.44 3.68 -3.05
C GLU A 260 23.91 2.33 -2.52
N VAL A 261 24.93 2.33 -1.65
CA VAL A 261 25.40 1.10 -0.99
C VAL A 261 24.71 0.97 0.37
N PRO A 262 23.83 -0.03 0.57
CA PRO A 262 23.16 -0.20 1.84
C PRO A 262 24.16 -0.58 2.93
N GLN A 263 23.89 -0.13 4.15
CA GLN A 263 24.69 -0.52 5.31
C GLN A 263 24.55 -2.03 5.58
N ALA A 264 25.58 -2.64 6.17
CA ALA A 264 25.57 -4.08 6.48
C ALA A 264 24.38 -4.50 7.37
N ILE A 265 23.92 -3.64 8.25
CA ILE A 265 22.75 -3.87 9.12
C ILE A 265 21.44 -4.03 8.33
N PHE A 266 21.35 -3.50 7.10
CA PHE A 266 20.23 -3.74 6.19
C PHE A 266 20.05 -5.23 5.91
N VAL A 267 21.15 -5.96 5.67
CA VAL A 267 21.10 -7.41 5.38
C VAL A 267 20.46 -8.17 6.55
N LEU A 268 20.79 -7.80 7.79
CA LEU A 268 20.16 -8.39 8.98
C LEU A 268 18.67 -8.11 9.02
N GLY A 269 18.25 -6.85 8.79
CA GLY A 269 16.83 -6.48 8.78
C GLY A 269 16.05 -7.18 7.67
N ALA A 270 16.60 -7.25 6.45
CA ALA A 270 16.00 -7.97 5.32
C ALA A 270 15.84 -9.47 5.61
N PHE A 271 16.86 -10.09 6.21
CA PHE A 271 16.80 -11.49 6.63
C PHE A 271 15.68 -11.72 7.66
N LEU A 272 15.55 -10.86 8.68
CA LEU A 272 14.49 -10.96 9.68
C LEU A 272 13.10 -10.81 9.06
N ILE A 273 12.91 -9.88 8.11
CA ILE A 273 11.65 -9.72 7.39
C ILE A 273 11.28 -11.02 6.67
N LEU A 274 12.18 -11.53 5.83
CA LEU A 274 11.94 -12.75 5.07
C LEU A 274 11.69 -13.96 5.96
N PHE A 275 12.49 -14.10 7.02
CA PHE A 275 12.35 -15.18 7.98
C PHE A 275 11.01 -15.13 8.72
N GLY A 276 10.62 -13.95 9.19
CA GLY A 276 9.31 -13.76 9.85
C GLY A 276 8.13 -14.02 8.92
N ILE A 277 8.19 -13.58 7.64
CA ILE A 277 7.17 -13.88 6.63
C ILE A 277 7.02 -15.39 6.43
N LEU A 278 8.12 -16.16 6.45
CA LEU A 278 8.04 -17.63 6.36
C LEU A 278 7.26 -18.26 7.53
N PHE A 279 7.36 -17.72 8.74
CA PHE A 279 6.56 -18.19 9.88
C PHE A 279 5.09 -17.83 9.71
N VAL A 280 4.77 -16.62 9.27
CA VAL A 280 3.38 -16.21 8.97
C VAL A 280 2.78 -17.10 7.87
N ALA A 281 3.55 -17.43 6.83
CA ALA A 281 3.09 -18.24 5.70
C ALA A 281 2.91 -19.74 6.04
N LYS A 282 3.59 -20.25 7.07
CA LYS A 282 3.49 -21.66 7.51
C LYS A 282 2.25 -21.96 8.36
N GLU A 283 1.40 -20.98 8.60
CA GLU A 283 0.16 -21.16 9.41
C GLU A 283 -0.93 -21.98 8.70
N LYS A 284 -0.66 -22.56 7.55
CA LYS A 284 -1.61 -23.42 6.80
C LYS A 284 -1.73 -24.79 7.40
#